data_1033fe1c0ce32b52b80b567948607c56
#
_entry.id   1033fe1c0ce32b52b80b567948607c56
#
_cell.length_a   1.000
_cell.length_b   1.000
_cell.length_c   1.000
_cell.angle_alpha   90.00
_cell.angle_beta   90.00
_cell.angle_gamma   90.00
#
_symmetry.space_group_name_H-M   'P 1'
#
loop_
_entity.id
_entity.type
_entity.pdbx_description
1 polymer ?
#
loop_
_entity_poly.entity_id
_entity_poly.type
_entity_poly.pdbx_seq_one_letter_code
_entity_poly.pdbx_strand_id
1 'polypeptide(L)'
;MDVDDRRRLVSEAAWRVLTRDGLTELSVRKVAAEAGLPPSSLRYTFPTQASVRDAAVSLLVDRLNTRVAQARHAAPDSSGARAILLELLPLDAERRSEMEVTVSFIALSMTDASLRPAHDKAHNAVRGICAQALELIGAEPTQVQLTHAVVDGLALHLLGQAIGSPAGWAIQALDAHLEQLHAHRSDPR
;
A
#
# COMPACT_ATOMS: atom_id res chain seq x y z
N MET A 1 3.73 17.47 23.98
CA MET A 1 3.58 16.59 22.81
C MET A 1 4.23 17.31 21.64
N ASP A 2 5.29 16.74 21.13
CA ASP A 2 6.03 17.22 19.97
C ASP A 2 5.14 17.24 18.72
N VAL A 3 5.53 18.01 17.69
CA VAL A 3 4.79 18.12 16.41
C VAL A 3 4.73 16.76 15.72
N ASP A 4 5.83 15.99 15.75
CA ASP A 4 5.92 14.67 15.14
C ASP A 4 5.07 13.62 15.88
N ASP A 5 5.08 13.65 17.22
CA ASP A 5 4.20 12.82 18.03
C ASP A 5 2.73 13.07 17.74
N ARG A 6 2.36 14.35 17.58
CA ARG A 6 0.99 14.74 17.24
C ARG A 6 0.61 14.26 15.86
N ARG A 7 1.51 14.40 14.88
CA ARG A 7 1.28 13.95 13.50
C ARG A 7 1.06 12.45 13.47
N ARG A 8 1.91 11.67 14.15
CA ARG A 8 1.77 10.22 14.28
C ARG A 8 0.43 9.83 14.92
N LEU A 9 0.08 10.43 16.06
CA LEU A 9 -1.19 10.17 16.75
C LEU A 9 -2.40 10.38 15.83
N VAL A 10 -2.39 11.49 15.07
CA VAL A 10 -3.49 11.82 14.14
C VAL A 10 -3.52 10.88 12.95
N SER A 11 -2.36 10.52 12.38
CA SER A 11 -2.29 9.56 11.27
C SER A 11 -2.85 8.18 11.68
N GLU A 12 -2.52 7.73 12.89
CA GLU A 12 -3.05 6.48 13.43
C GLU A 12 -4.55 6.55 13.74
N ALA A 13 -5.02 7.68 14.27
CA ALA A 13 -6.45 7.90 14.46
C ALA A 13 -7.20 7.93 13.11
N ALA A 14 -6.65 8.61 12.11
CA ALA A 14 -7.20 8.62 10.75
C ALA A 14 -7.25 7.21 10.16
N TRP A 15 -6.20 6.41 10.36
CA TRP A 15 -6.15 5.02 9.94
C TRP A 15 -7.26 4.18 10.60
N ARG A 16 -7.44 4.28 11.93
CA ARG A 16 -8.50 3.55 12.64
C ARG A 16 -9.90 3.93 12.17
N VAL A 17 -10.15 5.23 11.95
CA VAL A 17 -11.43 5.70 11.39
C VAL A 17 -11.63 5.13 9.98
N LEU A 18 -10.60 5.18 9.16
CA LEU A 18 -10.63 4.73 7.77
C LEU A 18 -10.91 3.23 7.64
N THR A 19 -10.26 2.40 8.44
CA THR A 19 -10.44 0.94 8.42
C THR A 19 -11.75 0.49 9.04
N ARG A 20 -12.28 1.20 10.04
CA ARG A 20 -13.54 0.87 10.70
C ARG A 20 -14.75 1.42 9.95
N ASP A 21 -14.72 2.69 9.55
CA ASP A 21 -15.88 3.43 9.07
C ASP A 21 -15.85 3.67 7.54
N GLY A 22 -14.70 3.46 6.90
CA GLY A 22 -14.50 3.68 5.46
C GLY A 22 -14.10 5.11 5.09
N LEU A 23 -13.68 5.27 3.82
CA LEU A 23 -13.12 6.54 3.30
C LEU A 23 -14.12 7.70 3.29
N THR A 24 -15.39 7.43 3.01
CA THR A 24 -16.46 8.44 2.96
C THR A 24 -16.70 9.08 4.33
N GLU A 25 -16.46 8.33 5.39
CA GLU A 25 -16.67 8.75 6.76
C GLU A 25 -15.45 9.45 7.39
N LEU A 26 -14.30 9.40 6.72
CA LEU A 26 -13.07 10.04 7.20
C LEU A 26 -13.23 11.57 7.18
N SER A 27 -13.26 12.17 8.35
CA SER A 27 -13.39 13.64 8.51
C SER A 27 -12.53 14.16 9.65
N VAL A 28 -12.14 15.44 9.57
CA VAL A 28 -11.35 16.11 10.62
C VAL A 28 -12.00 15.94 11.99
N ARG A 29 -13.35 16.02 12.07
CA ARG A 29 -14.09 15.86 13.33
C ARG A 29 -14.01 14.46 13.89
N LYS A 30 -14.22 13.43 13.06
CA LYS A 30 -14.13 12.01 13.48
C LYS A 30 -12.71 11.65 13.91
N VAL A 31 -11.71 12.09 13.14
CA VAL A 31 -10.31 11.84 13.49
C VAL A 31 -9.90 12.56 14.77
N ALA A 32 -10.37 13.79 15.00
CA ALA A 32 -10.13 14.50 16.26
C ALA A 32 -10.72 13.74 17.46
N ALA A 33 -11.97 13.28 17.33
CA ALA A 33 -12.63 12.47 18.37
C ALA A 33 -11.87 11.16 18.64
N GLU A 34 -11.45 10.45 17.59
CA GLU A 34 -10.68 9.21 17.69
C GLU A 34 -9.28 9.43 18.32
N ALA A 35 -8.65 10.59 18.05
CA ALA A 35 -7.35 10.98 18.62
C ALA A 35 -7.45 11.52 20.05
N GLY A 36 -8.66 11.73 20.58
CA GLY A 36 -8.87 12.39 21.88
C GLY A 36 -8.44 13.86 21.89
N LEU A 37 -8.51 14.54 20.73
CA LEU A 37 -8.08 15.92 20.55
C LEU A 37 -9.27 16.85 20.27
N PRO A 38 -9.23 18.11 20.71
CA PRO A 38 -10.20 19.12 20.27
C PRO A 38 -10.10 19.32 18.75
N PRO A 39 -11.23 19.44 18.02
CA PRO A 39 -11.21 19.69 16.56
C PRO A 39 -10.43 20.93 16.15
N SER A 40 -10.39 21.96 16.99
CA SER A 40 -9.59 23.18 16.76
C SER A 40 -8.08 22.90 16.75
N SER A 41 -7.61 22.02 17.65
CA SER A 41 -6.21 21.59 17.69
C SER A 41 -5.81 20.80 16.45
N LEU A 42 -6.72 19.99 15.93
CA LEU A 42 -6.47 19.19 14.72
C LEU A 42 -6.40 20.08 13.47
N ARG A 43 -7.28 21.08 13.37
CA ARG A 43 -7.31 22.03 12.24
C ARG A 43 -6.05 22.86 12.07
N TYR A 44 -5.28 23.05 13.13
CA TYR A 44 -4.00 23.71 13.03
C TYR A 44 -2.97 22.87 12.23
N THR A 45 -2.94 21.57 12.45
CA THR A 45 -1.99 20.66 11.79
C THR A 45 -2.57 20.07 10.49
N PHE A 46 -3.90 19.83 10.47
CA PHE A 46 -4.63 19.23 9.35
C PHE A 46 -5.87 20.09 9.02
N PRO A 47 -5.69 21.19 8.27
CA PRO A 47 -6.74 22.19 8.07
C PRO A 47 -7.89 21.67 7.20
N THR A 48 -7.66 20.64 6.38
CA THR A 48 -8.62 20.13 5.40
C THR A 48 -8.83 18.64 5.54
N GLN A 49 -9.91 18.15 4.96
CA GLN A 49 -10.16 16.71 4.83
C GLN A 49 -9.08 16.03 3.95
N ALA A 50 -8.60 16.74 2.93
CA ALA A 50 -7.51 16.26 2.07
C ALA A 50 -6.22 16.03 2.88
N SER A 51 -5.86 16.92 3.81
CA SER A 51 -4.67 16.74 4.66
C SER A 51 -4.80 15.56 5.63
N VAL A 52 -6.00 15.23 6.10
CA VAL A 52 -6.25 14.04 6.92
C VAL A 52 -6.14 12.76 6.08
N ARG A 53 -6.66 12.78 4.84
CA ARG A 53 -6.52 11.66 3.89
C ARG A 53 -5.05 11.42 3.54
N ASP A 54 -4.30 12.49 3.24
CA ASP A 54 -2.87 12.39 2.96
C ASP A 54 -2.09 11.81 4.14
N ALA A 55 -2.43 12.18 5.37
CA ALA A 55 -1.82 11.60 6.57
C ALA A 55 -2.08 10.10 6.71
N ALA A 56 -3.30 9.65 6.43
CA ALA A 56 -3.65 8.23 6.45
C ALA A 56 -2.91 7.44 5.36
N VAL A 57 -2.84 7.97 4.13
CA VAL A 57 -2.09 7.35 3.04
C VAL A 57 -0.59 7.35 3.31
N SER A 58 -0.04 8.42 3.92
CA SER A 58 1.37 8.45 4.33
C SER A 58 1.68 7.31 5.30
N LEU A 59 0.84 7.11 6.32
CA LEU A 59 1.02 6.05 7.30
C LEU A 59 0.97 4.66 6.63
N LEU A 60 0.04 4.45 5.69
CA LEU A 60 -0.04 3.22 4.89
C LEU A 60 1.27 2.96 4.13
N VAL A 61 1.77 3.97 3.42
CA VAL A 61 3.02 3.89 2.65
C VAL A 61 4.22 3.65 3.56
N ASP A 62 4.28 4.30 4.73
CA ASP A 62 5.37 4.13 5.69
C ASP A 62 5.40 2.72 6.29
N ARG A 63 4.23 2.14 6.61
CA ARG A 63 4.10 0.75 7.06
C ARG A 63 4.58 -0.23 6.00
N LEU A 64 4.11 -0.05 4.78
CA LEU A 64 4.51 -0.87 3.64
C LEU A 64 6.03 -0.79 3.40
N ASN A 65 6.60 0.41 3.36
CA ASN A 65 8.04 0.61 3.19
C ASN A 65 8.85 -0.06 4.32
N THR A 66 8.35 -0.02 5.55
CA THR A 66 9.00 -0.67 6.70
C THR A 66 9.05 -2.19 6.50
N ARG A 67 7.93 -2.82 6.10
CA ARG A 67 7.90 -4.27 5.82
C ARG A 67 8.79 -4.64 4.63
N VAL A 68 8.77 -3.86 3.56
CA VAL A 68 9.63 -4.05 2.39
C VAL A 68 11.12 -3.95 2.77
N ALA A 69 11.50 -2.98 3.59
CA ALA A 69 12.88 -2.85 4.08
C ALA A 69 13.30 -4.06 4.93
N GLN A 70 12.41 -4.58 5.77
CA GLN A 70 12.65 -5.79 6.55
C GLN A 70 12.80 -7.03 5.65
N ALA A 71 11.91 -7.21 4.67
CA ALA A 71 11.97 -8.29 3.70
C ALA A 71 13.28 -8.25 2.90
N ARG A 72 13.69 -7.08 2.43
CA ARG A 72 14.96 -6.87 1.71
C ARG A 72 16.18 -7.16 2.60
N HIS A 73 16.13 -6.77 3.86
CA HIS A 73 17.23 -7.04 4.80
C HIS A 73 17.38 -8.54 5.09
N ALA A 74 16.25 -9.25 5.23
CA ALA A 74 16.22 -10.68 5.47
C ALA A 74 16.68 -11.52 4.27
N ALA A 75 16.48 -11.01 3.06
CA ALA A 75 16.83 -11.67 1.78
C ALA A 75 17.47 -10.66 0.82
N PRO A 76 18.79 -10.38 0.95
CA PRO A 76 19.46 -9.34 0.14
C PRO A 76 19.79 -9.79 -1.28
N ASP A 77 19.58 -11.04 -1.62
CA ASP A 77 19.82 -11.65 -2.93
C ASP A 77 18.54 -11.68 -3.80
N SER A 78 18.55 -12.44 -4.87
CA SER A 78 17.42 -12.59 -5.79
C SER A 78 16.14 -13.12 -5.12
N SER A 79 16.24 -13.83 -3.99
CA SER A 79 15.08 -14.29 -3.22
C SER A 79 14.32 -13.12 -2.56
N GLY A 80 15.00 -12.01 -2.35
CA GLY A 80 14.41 -10.77 -1.82
C GLY A 80 13.36 -10.16 -2.75
N ALA A 81 13.49 -10.31 -4.06
CA ALA A 81 12.49 -9.83 -5.01
C ALA A 81 11.12 -10.44 -4.72
N ARG A 82 11.08 -11.77 -4.54
CA ARG A 82 9.85 -12.48 -4.16
C ARG A 82 9.32 -12.01 -2.80
N ALA A 83 10.19 -11.92 -1.80
CA ALA A 83 9.81 -11.49 -0.45
C ALA A 83 9.20 -10.08 -0.45
N ILE A 84 9.80 -9.13 -1.17
CA ILE A 84 9.29 -7.77 -1.33
C ILE A 84 7.92 -7.75 -2.01
N LEU A 85 7.74 -8.48 -3.12
CA LEU A 85 6.46 -8.48 -3.84
C LEU A 85 5.34 -9.17 -3.06
N LEU A 86 5.64 -10.14 -2.21
CA LEU A 86 4.65 -10.75 -1.31
C LEU A 86 4.12 -9.76 -0.27
N GLU A 87 4.87 -8.71 0.10
CA GLU A 87 4.38 -7.66 0.99
C GLU A 87 3.27 -6.79 0.36
N LEU A 88 3.14 -6.81 -0.97
CA LEU A 88 2.08 -6.13 -1.71
C LEU A 88 0.78 -6.95 -1.80
N LEU A 89 0.78 -8.22 -1.36
CA LEU A 89 -0.39 -9.08 -1.43
C LEU A 89 -1.10 -9.17 -0.06
N PRO A 90 -2.45 -9.19 -0.04
CA PRO A 90 -3.27 -9.25 1.18
C PRO A 90 -3.27 -10.66 1.79
N LEU A 91 -2.10 -11.14 2.24
CA LEU A 91 -1.91 -12.52 2.72
C LEU A 91 -2.23 -12.71 4.21
N ASP A 92 -2.44 -11.63 4.94
CA ASP A 92 -2.90 -11.60 6.34
C ASP A 92 -3.95 -10.51 6.56
N ALA A 93 -4.50 -10.44 7.77
CA ALA A 93 -5.58 -9.51 8.10
C ALA A 93 -5.15 -8.04 8.02
N GLU A 94 -3.90 -7.71 8.39
CA GLU A 94 -3.39 -6.34 8.34
C GLU A 94 -3.23 -5.87 6.89
N ARG A 95 -2.53 -6.65 6.06
CA ARG A 95 -2.34 -6.35 4.64
C ARG A 95 -3.66 -6.36 3.87
N ARG A 96 -4.62 -7.21 4.29
CA ARG A 96 -5.95 -7.20 3.71
C ARG A 96 -6.66 -5.87 3.97
N SER A 97 -6.66 -5.39 5.22
CA SER A 97 -7.27 -4.09 5.56
C SER A 97 -6.59 -2.93 4.82
N GLU A 98 -5.28 -2.95 4.68
CA GLU A 98 -4.53 -1.96 3.90
C GLU A 98 -4.94 -1.97 2.42
N MET A 99 -5.11 -3.15 1.83
CA MET A 99 -5.52 -3.29 0.42
C MET A 99 -6.99 -2.89 0.22
N GLU A 100 -7.89 -3.20 1.14
CA GLU A 100 -9.29 -2.74 1.11
C GLU A 100 -9.38 -1.21 1.09
N VAL A 101 -8.56 -0.54 1.89
CA VAL A 101 -8.42 0.93 1.86
C VAL A 101 -7.88 1.41 0.52
N THR A 102 -6.83 0.78 0.01
CA THR A 102 -6.22 1.14 -1.29
C THR A 102 -7.23 1.05 -2.43
N VAL A 103 -7.96 -0.06 -2.52
CA VAL A 103 -9.01 -0.25 -3.54
C VAL A 103 -10.14 0.78 -3.39
N SER A 104 -10.50 1.15 -2.15
CA SER A 104 -11.50 2.22 -1.92
C SER A 104 -11.01 3.58 -2.45
N PHE A 105 -9.72 3.91 -2.26
CA PHE A 105 -9.14 5.11 -2.84
C PHE A 105 -9.13 5.08 -4.37
N ILE A 106 -8.77 3.95 -4.99
CA ILE A 106 -8.82 3.77 -6.45
C ILE A 106 -10.24 4.02 -6.96
N ALA A 107 -11.22 3.32 -6.42
CA ALA A 107 -12.60 3.38 -6.87
C ALA A 107 -13.20 4.81 -6.76
N LEU A 108 -12.98 5.47 -5.62
CA LEU A 108 -13.51 6.82 -5.38
C LEU A 108 -12.74 7.90 -6.15
N SER A 109 -11.44 7.73 -6.41
CA SER A 109 -10.65 8.68 -7.20
C SER A 109 -11.10 8.79 -8.66
N MET A 110 -11.84 7.80 -9.16
CA MET A 110 -12.44 7.84 -10.50
C MET A 110 -13.57 8.87 -10.61
N THR A 111 -14.25 9.16 -9.49
CA THR A 111 -15.40 10.07 -9.44
C THR A 111 -15.13 11.34 -8.65
N ASP A 112 -14.15 11.34 -7.75
CA ASP A 112 -13.74 12.48 -6.92
C ASP A 112 -12.28 12.85 -7.18
N ALA A 113 -12.06 13.88 -7.99
CA ALA A 113 -10.72 14.38 -8.34
C ALA A 113 -9.90 14.84 -7.12
N SER A 114 -10.55 15.18 -5.99
CA SER A 114 -9.84 15.56 -4.75
C SER A 114 -9.08 14.40 -4.09
N LEU A 115 -9.37 13.16 -4.47
CA LEU A 115 -8.71 11.95 -3.99
C LEU A 115 -7.49 11.57 -4.84
N ARG A 116 -7.35 12.13 -6.05
CA ARG A 116 -6.28 11.77 -6.98
C ARG A 116 -4.87 11.92 -6.39
N PRO A 117 -4.51 13.00 -5.66
CA PRO A 117 -3.17 13.10 -5.07
C PRO A 117 -2.85 11.98 -4.09
N ALA A 118 -3.81 11.56 -3.27
CA ALA A 118 -3.64 10.45 -2.32
C ALA A 118 -3.50 9.10 -3.04
N HIS A 119 -4.32 8.87 -4.07
CA HIS A 119 -4.21 7.70 -4.96
C HIS A 119 -2.85 7.65 -5.63
N ASP A 120 -2.40 8.73 -6.28
CA ASP A 120 -1.14 8.78 -7.01
C ASP A 120 0.06 8.52 -6.09
N LYS A 121 0.00 9.00 -4.85
CA LYS A 121 1.01 8.72 -3.82
C LYS A 121 1.14 7.23 -3.52
N ALA A 122 0.02 6.54 -3.27
CA ALA A 122 0.00 5.10 -3.01
C ALA A 122 0.46 4.32 -4.25
N HIS A 123 -0.06 4.65 -5.43
CA HIS A 123 0.30 4.04 -6.71
C HIS A 123 1.81 4.13 -7.00
N ASN A 124 2.39 5.33 -6.81
CA ASN A 124 3.82 5.54 -7.03
C ASN A 124 4.69 4.79 -6.02
N ALA A 125 4.22 4.64 -4.77
CA ALA A 125 4.92 3.85 -3.76
C ALA A 125 4.97 2.37 -4.17
N VAL A 126 3.85 1.76 -4.56
CA VAL A 126 3.78 0.36 -5.03
C VAL A 126 4.66 0.17 -6.28
N ARG A 127 4.59 1.08 -7.25
CA ARG A 127 5.43 1.05 -8.43
C ARG A 127 6.94 1.11 -8.09
N GLY A 128 7.31 1.94 -7.12
CA GLY A 128 8.69 2.03 -6.63
C GLY A 128 9.16 0.75 -5.95
N ILE A 129 8.28 0.07 -5.23
CA ILE A 129 8.56 -1.23 -4.61
C ILE A 129 8.76 -2.31 -5.68
N CYS A 130 7.92 -2.34 -6.72
CA CYS A 130 8.11 -3.25 -7.85
C CYS A 130 9.48 -3.01 -8.53
N ALA A 131 9.87 -1.76 -8.72
CA ALA A 131 11.18 -1.42 -9.28
C ALA A 131 12.32 -1.96 -8.40
N GLN A 132 12.26 -1.75 -7.08
CA GLN A 132 13.27 -2.29 -6.14
C GLN A 132 13.37 -3.82 -6.18
N ALA A 133 12.23 -4.52 -6.30
CA ALA A 133 12.21 -5.98 -6.42
C ALA A 133 12.89 -6.43 -7.73
N LEU A 134 12.58 -5.77 -8.84
CA LEU A 134 13.14 -6.09 -10.15
C LEU A 134 14.65 -5.80 -10.23
N GLU A 135 15.14 -4.77 -9.57
CA GLU A 135 16.59 -4.49 -9.45
C GLU A 135 17.36 -5.67 -8.84
N LEU A 136 16.79 -6.33 -7.80
CA LEU A 136 17.44 -7.48 -7.14
C LEU A 136 17.64 -8.68 -8.07
N ILE A 137 16.77 -8.83 -9.05
CA ILE A 137 16.86 -9.91 -10.04
C ILE A 137 17.47 -9.46 -11.37
N GLY A 138 17.87 -8.18 -11.47
CA GLY A 138 18.44 -7.61 -12.70
C GLY A 138 17.48 -7.63 -13.89
N ALA A 139 16.17 -7.52 -13.65
CA ALA A 139 15.17 -7.46 -14.71
C ALA A 139 15.11 -6.05 -15.32
N GLU A 140 14.65 -5.99 -16.59
CA GLU A 140 14.57 -4.74 -17.32
C GLU A 140 13.57 -3.75 -16.68
N PRO A 141 13.88 -2.44 -16.61
CA PRO A 141 12.98 -1.43 -16.06
C PRO A 141 11.62 -1.37 -16.78
N THR A 142 11.54 -1.79 -18.04
CA THR A 142 10.30 -1.90 -18.82
C THR A 142 9.31 -2.90 -18.23
N GLN A 143 9.76 -3.84 -17.42
CA GLN A 143 8.92 -4.85 -16.75
C GLN A 143 8.24 -4.34 -15.48
N VAL A 144 8.63 -3.17 -14.95
CA VAL A 144 8.04 -2.60 -13.72
C VAL A 144 6.54 -2.42 -13.84
N GLN A 145 6.07 -1.88 -14.97
CA GLN A 145 4.64 -1.66 -15.21
C GLN A 145 3.85 -2.98 -15.26
N LEU A 146 4.40 -3.99 -15.92
CA LEU A 146 3.78 -5.31 -15.99
C LEU A 146 3.73 -5.98 -14.61
N THR A 147 4.83 -5.95 -13.87
CA THR A 147 4.90 -6.51 -12.51
C THR A 147 3.91 -5.83 -11.58
N HIS A 148 3.78 -4.50 -11.66
CA HIS A 148 2.80 -3.74 -10.89
C HIS A 148 1.37 -4.20 -11.24
N ALA A 149 1.04 -4.32 -12.52
CA ALA A 149 -0.28 -4.78 -12.96
C ALA A 149 -0.58 -6.23 -12.52
N VAL A 150 0.43 -7.11 -12.52
CA VAL A 150 0.29 -8.49 -12.01
C VAL A 150 -0.02 -8.46 -10.51
N VAL A 151 0.74 -7.72 -9.72
CA VAL A 151 0.54 -7.63 -8.26
C VAL A 151 -0.84 -7.04 -7.93
N ASP A 152 -1.24 -5.96 -8.59
CA ASP A 152 -2.57 -5.35 -8.41
C ASP A 152 -3.69 -6.34 -8.75
N GLY A 153 -3.54 -7.08 -9.85
CA GLY A 153 -4.50 -8.11 -10.25
C GLY A 153 -4.62 -9.23 -9.22
N LEU A 154 -3.48 -9.76 -8.76
CA LEU A 154 -3.46 -10.80 -7.72
C LEU A 154 -4.09 -10.31 -6.41
N ALA A 155 -3.74 -9.10 -5.97
CA ALA A 155 -4.28 -8.50 -4.77
C ALA A 155 -5.80 -8.30 -4.85
N LEU A 156 -6.30 -7.79 -5.97
CA LEU A 156 -7.73 -7.60 -6.19
C LEU A 156 -8.50 -8.93 -6.18
N HIS A 157 -7.97 -9.97 -6.82
CA HIS A 157 -8.58 -11.29 -6.81
C HIS A 157 -8.58 -11.94 -5.42
N LEU A 158 -7.50 -11.76 -4.64
CA LEU A 158 -7.46 -12.22 -3.24
C LEU A 158 -8.49 -11.51 -2.37
N LEU A 159 -8.69 -10.20 -2.56
CA LEU A 159 -9.74 -9.44 -1.85
C LEU A 159 -11.15 -9.94 -2.18
N GLY A 160 -11.39 -10.36 -3.42
CA GLY A 160 -12.68 -10.90 -3.86
C GLY A 160 -13.02 -12.26 -3.25
N GLN A 161 -12.07 -12.92 -2.58
CA GLN A 161 -12.30 -14.20 -1.90
C GLN A 161 -12.74 -14.00 -0.44
N ALA A 162 -13.41 -15.01 0.11
CA ALA A 162 -13.77 -15.04 1.52
C ALA A 162 -12.51 -14.97 2.41
N ILE A 163 -12.64 -14.31 3.57
CA ILE A 163 -11.55 -14.23 4.55
C ILE A 163 -11.12 -15.65 4.95
N GLY A 164 -9.81 -15.91 4.94
CA GLY A 164 -9.25 -17.23 5.24
C GLY A 164 -9.18 -18.20 4.05
N SER A 165 -9.60 -17.78 2.84
CA SER A 165 -9.40 -18.58 1.64
C SER A 165 -7.91 -18.82 1.35
N PRO A 166 -7.54 -20.00 0.80
CA PRO A 166 -6.14 -20.29 0.48
C PRO A 166 -5.56 -19.32 -0.55
N ALA A 167 -4.43 -18.68 -0.22
CA ALA A 167 -3.73 -17.75 -1.11
C ALA A 167 -2.65 -18.42 -1.99
N GLY A 168 -2.46 -19.73 -1.88
CA GLY A 168 -1.38 -20.48 -2.54
C GLY A 168 -1.35 -20.30 -4.06
N TRP A 169 -2.51 -20.19 -4.71
CA TRP A 169 -2.60 -19.94 -6.15
C TRP A 169 -2.01 -18.59 -6.56
N ALA A 170 -2.23 -17.54 -5.76
CA ALA A 170 -1.70 -16.21 -6.06
C ALA A 170 -0.18 -16.14 -5.86
N ILE A 171 0.33 -16.85 -4.85
CA ILE A 171 1.77 -17.01 -4.63
C ILE A 171 2.40 -17.75 -5.80
N GLN A 172 1.79 -18.86 -6.27
CA GLN A 172 2.27 -19.61 -7.43
C GLN A 172 2.24 -18.77 -8.72
N ALA A 173 1.21 -17.93 -8.91
CA ALA A 173 1.12 -17.04 -10.06
C ALA A 173 2.22 -15.96 -10.02
N LEU A 174 2.53 -15.41 -8.84
CA LEU A 174 3.65 -14.48 -8.67
C LEU A 174 5.00 -15.18 -8.94
N ASP A 175 5.19 -16.39 -8.44
CA ASP A 175 6.40 -17.18 -8.65
C ASP A 175 6.60 -17.46 -10.16
N ALA A 176 5.56 -17.86 -10.88
CA ALA A 176 5.61 -18.07 -12.33
C ALA A 176 5.95 -16.77 -13.09
N HIS A 177 5.43 -15.62 -12.66
CA HIS A 177 5.80 -14.31 -13.24
C HIS A 177 7.30 -14.02 -13.04
N LEU A 178 7.84 -14.24 -11.84
CA LEU A 178 9.26 -14.04 -11.54
C LEU A 178 10.15 -14.98 -12.35
N GLU A 179 9.75 -16.24 -12.53
CA GLU A 179 10.47 -17.23 -13.39
C GLU A 179 10.53 -16.76 -14.84
N GLN A 180 9.44 -16.23 -15.39
CA GLN A 180 9.42 -15.67 -16.75
C GLN A 180 10.38 -14.49 -16.91
N LEU A 181 10.47 -13.60 -15.91
CA LEU A 181 11.42 -12.48 -15.93
C LEU A 181 12.88 -12.96 -15.93
N HIS A 182 13.18 -14.03 -15.20
CA HIS A 182 14.52 -14.65 -15.23
C HIS A 182 14.84 -15.30 -16.58
N ALA A 183 13.88 -16.01 -17.19
CA ALA A 183 14.08 -16.68 -18.47
C ALA A 183 14.38 -15.69 -19.62
N HIS A 184 13.68 -14.55 -19.68
CA HIS A 184 13.92 -13.50 -20.68
C HIS A 184 15.30 -12.87 -20.59
N ARG A 185 15.94 -12.88 -19.42
CA ARG A 185 17.32 -12.39 -19.24
C ARG A 185 18.35 -13.36 -19.82
N SER A 186 18.04 -14.66 -19.85
CA SER A 186 18.97 -15.71 -20.27
C SER A 186 18.96 -15.95 -21.79
N ASP A 187 18.04 -15.34 -22.55
CA ASP A 187 17.94 -15.43 -24.01
C ASP A 187 17.93 -14.02 -24.64
N PRO A 188 19.09 -13.34 -24.71
CA PRO A 188 19.22 -12.07 -25.42
C PRO A 188 19.16 -12.35 -26.92
N ARG A 189 18.03 -12.12 -27.56
CA ARG A 189 17.91 -12.10 -29.03
C ARG A 189 18.48 -10.80 -29.59
#